data_72628db7112eb3e9e1511fb5d8e04ab9
#
_entry.id   72628db7112eb3e9e1511fb5d8e04ab9
#
_cell.length_a   1.000
_cell.length_b   1.000
_cell.length_c   1.000
_cell.angle_alpha   90.00
_cell.angle_beta   90.00
_cell.angle_gamma   90.00
#
_symmetry.space_group_name_H-M   'P 1'
#
loop_
_entity.id
_entity.type
_entity.pdbx_description
1 polymer ?
#
loop_
_entity_poly.entity_id
_entity_poly.type
_entity_poly.pdbx_seq_one_letter_code
_entity_poly.pdbx_strand_id
1 'polypeptide(L)'
;MTQSLTRETITYGTIVPLVGGEVIGTMKAMNDRLPEWVLSYTPFAGNDSHFVNYLRDVKKWDKEYVLLDAPGNENYVPTKQVDVVMTTCPCAGLSSLSTTSNADSNVNEWMYTTTEYVLGSIKPKVFWGENAPRLFTTAGKKVADKLQEIGKKYGYVLNLYYTESRLHGLAQKRPRTFYFFTKGEENPVFKYYRRDTEPVEDILKMEMRADDPMNVLINEEKPMLNPWIAYCVHKSGASNILEYYNTLEKSTNCIVQSDRISGSLHEVADWMDENNFKTKFGERARAMQGKVDSGKGYWAHGVTVPKGIIPSLVGALPYSLVNPFKDQYLTLRDCLRIMKMPEDFNLIGERPVTSSNVICQNVPVTTAADMMENVIEYLTGNTDTIKTDLLKQSNASMTYTTADDDKVSNTMALDEFFSLQKLNSVL
;
A
#
# COMPACT_ATOMS: atom_id res chain seq x y z
N MET A 1 7.18 17.28 37.65
CA MET A 1 6.42 16.06 37.33
C MET A 1 5.86 16.23 35.93
N THR A 2 6.39 15.53 34.94
CA THR A 2 5.81 15.47 33.59
C THR A 2 4.48 14.73 33.73
N GLN A 3 3.40 15.40 33.42
CA GLN A 3 2.05 14.81 33.40
C GLN A 3 2.07 13.59 32.46
N SER A 4 1.68 12.41 32.95
CA SER A 4 1.58 11.24 32.09
C SER A 4 0.57 11.50 30.98
N LEU A 5 0.93 11.25 29.73
CA LEU A 5 0.02 11.37 28.62
C LEU A 5 -1.09 10.32 28.71
N THR A 6 -2.29 10.71 28.30
CA THR A 6 -3.42 9.80 28.07
C THR A 6 -3.80 9.86 26.60
N ARG A 7 -4.56 8.90 26.11
CA ARG A 7 -5.07 8.93 24.73
C ARG A 7 -5.77 10.28 24.41
N GLU A 8 -6.50 10.81 25.36
CA GLU A 8 -7.26 12.05 25.21
C GLU A 8 -6.39 13.30 25.15
N THR A 9 -5.17 13.26 25.69
CA THR A 9 -4.26 14.41 25.70
C THR A 9 -3.23 14.38 24.58
N ILE A 10 -2.97 13.22 23.95
CA ILE A 10 -2.06 13.10 22.82
C ILE A 10 -2.57 13.94 21.65
N THR A 11 -1.70 14.73 21.03
CA THR A 11 -1.98 15.56 19.86
C THR A 11 -1.14 15.14 18.67
N TYR A 12 -1.62 15.36 17.44
CA TYR A 12 -0.89 14.96 16.26
C TYR A 12 -1.08 15.93 15.08
N GLY A 13 -0.11 15.90 14.17
CA GLY A 13 -0.13 16.57 12.87
C GLY A 13 0.41 15.64 11.78
N THR A 14 0.24 16.01 10.52
CA THR A 14 0.69 15.21 9.38
C THR A 14 1.39 16.05 8.33
N ILE A 15 2.34 15.42 7.62
CA ILE A 15 3.03 15.99 6.47
C ILE A 15 2.84 15.05 5.28
N VAL A 16 2.38 15.58 4.13
CA VAL A 16 2.10 14.81 2.91
C VAL A 16 1.13 13.64 3.17
N PRO A 17 -0.12 13.90 3.57
CA PRO A 17 -1.09 12.86 3.88
C PRO A 17 -1.58 12.07 2.65
N LEU A 18 -1.31 12.55 1.44
CA LEU A 18 -1.86 12.02 0.18
C LEU A 18 -3.40 11.95 0.25
N VAL A 19 -3.99 10.75 0.08
CA VAL A 19 -5.44 10.56 0.24
C VAL A 19 -5.86 10.33 1.70
N GLY A 20 -4.94 10.39 2.64
CA GLY A 20 -5.21 10.47 4.06
C GLY A 20 -5.53 9.17 4.79
N GLY A 21 -5.32 8.00 4.21
CA GLY A 21 -5.61 6.74 4.89
C GLY A 21 -4.83 6.54 6.19
N GLU A 22 -3.60 7.04 6.23
CA GLU A 22 -2.76 7.09 7.43
C GLU A 22 -3.41 7.95 8.53
N VAL A 23 -3.88 9.14 8.15
CA VAL A 23 -4.51 10.09 9.09
C VAL A 23 -5.90 9.59 9.52
N ILE A 24 -6.70 9.06 8.60
CA ILE A 24 -8.01 8.47 8.92
C ILE A 24 -7.84 7.27 9.87
N GLY A 25 -6.82 6.44 9.66
CA GLY A 25 -6.46 5.38 10.61
C GLY A 25 -6.09 5.93 11.98
N THR A 26 -5.32 6.99 12.02
CA THR A 26 -4.98 7.70 13.26
C THR A 26 -6.23 8.29 13.93
N MET A 27 -7.11 8.95 13.18
CA MET A 27 -8.40 9.43 13.71
C MET A 27 -9.16 8.30 14.39
N LYS A 28 -9.25 7.13 13.72
CA LYS A 28 -9.92 5.94 14.27
C LYS A 28 -9.30 5.47 15.60
N ALA A 29 -7.98 5.41 15.69
CA ALA A 29 -7.27 5.06 16.92
C ALA A 29 -7.42 6.12 18.01
N MET A 30 -7.65 7.37 17.64
CA MET A 30 -7.77 8.55 18.52
C MET A 30 -9.22 8.96 18.82
N ASN A 31 -10.19 8.04 18.68
CA ASN A 31 -11.62 8.32 18.91
C ASN A 31 -12.13 9.51 18.06
N ASP A 32 -11.85 9.48 16.75
CA ASP A 32 -12.20 10.48 15.74
C ASP A 32 -11.62 11.90 15.96
N ARG A 33 -10.56 12.01 16.78
CA ARG A 33 -9.86 13.27 16.95
C ARG A 33 -9.17 13.67 15.65
N LEU A 34 -9.33 14.93 15.27
CA LEU A 34 -8.78 15.53 14.06
C LEU A 34 -7.34 16.02 14.26
N PRO A 35 -6.51 16.09 13.19
CA PRO A 35 -5.14 16.61 13.29
C PRO A 35 -5.13 18.09 13.70
N GLU A 36 -4.09 18.50 14.44
CA GLU A 36 -3.90 19.89 14.82
C GLU A 36 -3.50 20.76 13.63
N TRP A 37 -2.84 20.17 12.64
CA TRP A 37 -2.45 20.82 11.39
C TRP A 37 -2.12 19.76 10.33
N VAL A 38 -2.16 20.18 9.07
CA VAL A 38 -1.75 19.42 7.91
C VAL A 38 -0.72 20.25 7.14
N LEU A 39 0.45 19.71 6.92
CA LEU A 39 1.46 20.26 6.01
C LEU A 39 1.56 19.41 4.77
N SER A 40 1.94 20.00 3.66
CA SER A 40 2.34 19.29 2.46
C SER A 40 3.35 20.10 1.65
N TYR A 41 3.83 19.50 0.57
CA TYR A 41 4.68 20.19 -0.38
C TYR A 41 3.92 20.42 -1.67
N THR A 42 4.21 21.52 -2.35
CA THR A 42 3.53 21.94 -3.59
C THR A 42 3.35 20.80 -4.62
N PRO A 43 4.33 19.91 -4.87
CA PRO A 43 4.14 18.80 -5.82
C PRO A 43 3.07 17.77 -5.42
N PHE A 44 2.68 17.69 -4.15
CA PHE A 44 1.65 16.76 -3.64
C PHE A 44 0.29 17.41 -3.42
N ALA A 45 0.18 18.72 -3.57
CA ALA A 45 -1.03 19.48 -3.29
C ALA A 45 -2.29 18.91 -3.99
N GLY A 46 -2.15 18.41 -5.22
CA GLY A 46 -3.24 17.77 -5.95
C GLY A 46 -3.76 16.50 -5.25
N ASN A 47 -2.85 15.63 -4.81
CA ASN A 47 -3.22 14.39 -4.11
C ASN A 47 -3.79 14.68 -2.72
N ASP A 48 -3.18 15.60 -1.98
CA ASP A 48 -3.62 15.97 -0.63
C ASP A 48 -4.96 16.69 -0.62
N SER A 49 -5.32 17.37 -1.71
CA SER A 49 -6.58 18.10 -1.82
C SER A 49 -7.81 17.23 -1.56
N HIS A 50 -7.76 15.96 -1.96
CA HIS A 50 -8.84 15.00 -1.71
C HIS A 50 -9.07 14.82 -0.19
N PHE A 51 -8.00 14.64 0.56
CA PHE A 51 -8.06 14.46 2.00
C PHE A 51 -8.39 15.76 2.73
N VAL A 52 -7.78 16.88 2.37
CA VAL A 52 -8.02 18.18 3.01
C VAL A 52 -9.47 18.63 2.83
N ASN A 53 -10.05 18.41 1.63
CA ASN A 53 -11.47 18.70 1.40
C ASN A 53 -12.37 17.76 2.20
N TYR A 54 -12.03 16.47 2.32
CA TYR A 54 -12.75 15.56 3.21
C TYR A 54 -12.73 16.06 4.67
N LEU A 55 -11.60 16.49 5.17
CA LEU A 55 -11.50 17.07 6.51
C LEU A 55 -12.39 18.31 6.67
N ARG A 56 -12.34 19.23 5.71
CA ARG A 56 -13.09 20.50 5.75
C ARG A 56 -14.59 20.31 5.56
N ASP A 57 -14.96 19.57 4.51
CA ASP A 57 -16.36 19.49 4.08
C ASP A 57 -17.15 18.47 4.91
N VAL A 58 -16.55 17.32 5.23
CA VAL A 58 -17.21 16.23 5.95
C VAL A 58 -16.95 16.32 7.45
N LYS A 59 -15.68 16.46 7.87
CA LYS A 59 -15.29 16.45 9.29
C LYS A 59 -15.32 17.83 9.94
N LYS A 60 -15.64 18.91 9.18
CA LYS A 60 -15.70 20.30 9.67
C LYS A 60 -14.41 20.79 10.33
N TRP A 61 -13.28 20.32 9.80
CA TRP A 61 -11.96 20.70 10.26
C TRP A 61 -11.64 22.15 9.81
N ASP A 62 -11.29 23.00 10.74
CA ASP A 62 -11.06 24.44 10.55
C ASP A 62 -9.62 24.87 10.89
N LYS A 63 -8.71 23.89 11.06
CA LYS A 63 -7.33 24.18 11.44
C LYS A 63 -6.43 24.39 10.23
N GLU A 64 -5.15 24.49 10.48
CA GLU A 64 -4.15 24.95 9.55
C GLU A 64 -3.76 23.91 8.49
N TYR A 65 -3.88 24.30 7.22
CA TYR A 65 -3.27 23.59 6.08
C TYR A 65 -2.27 24.50 5.39
N VAL A 66 -1.00 24.10 5.33
CA VAL A 66 0.10 24.87 4.73
C VAL A 66 0.82 24.06 3.66
N LEU A 67 1.04 24.69 2.52
CA LEU A 67 1.88 24.17 1.45
C LEU A 67 3.29 24.75 1.57
N LEU A 68 4.26 23.84 1.69
CA LEU A 68 5.68 24.14 1.67
C LEU A 68 6.19 24.01 0.21
N ASP A 69 7.20 24.77 -0.15
CA ASP A 69 7.73 24.77 -1.52
C ASP A 69 8.38 23.44 -1.88
N ALA A 70 9.39 23.04 -1.13
CA ALA A 70 10.12 21.80 -1.33
C ALA A 70 10.82 21.35 -0.04
N PRO A 71 11.09 20.05 0.12
CA PRO A 71 11.90 19.56 1.25
C PRO A 71 13.31 20.19 1.25
N GLY A 72 13.77 20.55 2.45
CA GLY A 72 15.05 21.22 2.67
C GLY A 72 15.00 22.75 2.59
N ASN A 73 13.86 23.33 2.22
CA ASN A 73 13.62 24.78 2.20
C ASN A 73 12.44 25.17 3.13
N GLU A 74 12.18 24.37 4.16
CA GLU A 74 11.10 24.63 5.10
C GLU A 74 11.48 25.79 6.01
N ASN A 75 10.89 26.94 5.76
CA ASN A 75 10.99 28.16 6.58
C ASN A 75 9.78 28.39 7.48
N TYR A 76 8.92 27.38 7.60
CA TYR A 76 7.69 27.42 8.40
C TYR A 76 7.73 26.32 9.47
N VAL A 77 7.25 26.63 10.66
CA VAL A 77 7.03 25.66 11.75
C VAL A 77 5.62 25.85 12.27
N PRO A 78 4.80 24.79 12.41
CA PRO A 78 3.46 24.90 12.92
C PRO A 78 3.41 25.59 14.28
N THR A 79 2.42 26.47 14.47
CA THR A 79 2.25 27.22 15.72
C THR A 79 1.85 26.31 16.89
N LYS A 80 1.07 25.26 16.60
CA LYS A 80 0.67 24.27 17.57
C LYS A 80 1.68 23.12 17.61
N GLN A 81 2.33 22.96 18.74
CA GLN A 81 3.18 21.79 19.02
C GLN A 81 2.31 20.53 19.17
N VAL A 82 2.80 19.40 18.68
CA VAL A 82 2.12 18.10 18.74
C VAL A 82 3.05 17.01 19.29
N ASP A 83 2.44 15.97 19.85
CA ASP A 83 3.18 14.82 20.38
C ASP A 83 3.62 13.86 19.26
N VAL A 84 2.79 13.74 18.22
CA VAL A 84 3.01 12.80 17.11
C VAL A 84 2.96 13.54 15.77
N VAL A 85 3.92 13.25 14.90
CA VAL A 85 3.88 13.62 13.49
C VAL A 85 3.92 12.37 12.65
N MET A 86 3.17 12.35 11.57
CA MET A 86 3.17 11.26 10.59
C MET A 86 3.38 11.78 9.17
N THR A 87 3.83 10.88 8.28
CA THR A 87 4.04 11.22 6.87
C THR A 87 3.95 10.03 5.94
N THR A 88 3.45 10.25 4.74
CA THR A 88 3.51 9.28 3.63
C THR A 88 4.50 9.76 2.58
N CYS A 89 5.80 9.58 2.86
CA CYS A 89 6.85 9.97 1.92
C CYS A 89 6.85 9.11 0.65
N PRO A 90 7.27 9.65 -0.51
CA PRO A 90 7.39 8.87 -1.73
C PRO A 90 8.24 7.61 -1.57
N CYS A 91 7.69 6.46 -1.97
CA CYS A 91 8.32 5.15 -1.82
C CYS A 91 8.97 4.60 -3.11
N ALA A 92 8.92 5.35 -4.23
CA ALA A 92 9.37 4.86 -5.53
C ALA A 92 10.86 4.49 -5.54
N GLY A 93 11.70 5.13 -4.74
CA GLY A 93 13.12 4.80 -4.59
C GLY A 93 13.38 3.43 -3.95
N LEU A 94 12.44 2.89 -3.20
CA LEU A 94 12.52 1.57 -2.54
C LEU A 94 11.47 0.57 -3.05
N SER A 95 10.65 0.96 -4.03
CA SER A 95 9.61 0.09 -4.60
C SER A 95 10.22 -1.00 -5.46
N SER A 96 9.85 -2.26 -5.22
CA SER A 96 10.22 -3.38 -6.09
C SER A 96 9.56 -3.34 -7.47
N LEU A 97 8.55 -2.50 -7.65
CA LEU A 97 7.82 -2.32 -8.90
C LEU A 97 8.44 -1.26 -9.81
N SER A 98 9.35 -0.45 -9.30
CA SER A 98 10.08 0.55 -10.10
C SER A 98 11.36 -0.07 -10.66
N THR A 99 11.54 0.01 -11.97
CA THR A 99 12.76 -0.44 -12.66
C THR A 99 13.98 0.43 -12.32
N THR A 100 13.75 1.63 -11.80
CA THR A 100 14.79 2.60 -11.41
C THR A 100 15.01 2.68 -9.90
N SER A 101 14.34 1.80 -9.13
CA SER A 101 14.46 1.82 -7.68
C SER A 101 15.82 1.29 -7.22
N ASN A 102 16.49 2.09 -6.40
CA ASN A 102 17.71 1.71 -5.69
C ASN A 102 17.89 2.60 -4.45
N ALA A 103 18.81 2.22 -3.57
CA ALA A 103 19.09 2.98 -2.35
C ALA A 103 19.68 4.38 -2.61
N ASP A 104 20.24 4.62 -3.79
CA ASP A 104 20.81 5.91 -4.22
C ASP A 104 19.82 6.77 -5.03
N SER A 105 18.56 6.37 -5.11
CA SER A 105 17.55 7.14 -5.83
C SER A 105 17.30 8.50 -5.17
N ASN A 106 17.29 9.57 -5.97
CA ASN A 106 16.97 10.92 -5.51
C ASN A 106 15.58 11.02 -4.84
N VAL A 107 14.68 10.07 -5.10
CA VAL A 107 13.38 10.01 -4.44
C VAL A 107 13.52 9.75 -2.94
N ASN A 108 14.59 9.11 -2.50
CA ASN A 108 14.85 8.88 -1.06
C ASN A 108 15.23 10.17 -0.31
N GLU A 109 15.70 11.20 -1.01
CA GLU A 109 16.01 12.52 -0.42
C GLU A 109 14.78 13.15 0.24
N TRP A 110 13.58 12.92 -0.30
CA TRP A 110 12.33 13.36 0.32
C TRP A 110 12.18 12.84 1.75
N MET A 111 12.53 11.58 1.97
CA MET A 111 12.46 10.96 3.29
C MET A 111 13.50 11.55 4.25
N TYR A 112 14.72 11.79 3.77
CA TYR A 112 15.79 12.35 4.59
C TYR A 112 15.49 13.79 5.01
N THR A 113 15.18 14.65 4.04
CA THR A 113 14.93 16.07 4.29
C THR A 113 13.67 16.29 5.12
N THR A 114 12.58 15.56 4.85
CA THR A 114 11.38 15.61 5.70
C THR A 114 11.70 15.14 7.13
N THR A 115 12.51 14.09 7.29
CA THR A 115 12.92 13.62 8.63
C THR A 115 13.76 14.67 9.35
N GLU A 116 14.74 15.30 8.67
CA GLU A 116 15.54 16.37 9.27
C GLU A 116 14.68 17.56 9.70
N TYR A 117 13.74 17.98 8.87
CA TYR A 117 12.82 19.06 9.20
C TYR A 117 11.95 18.72 10.42
N VAL A 118 11.33 17.53 10.44
CA VAL A 118 10.45 17.12 11.55
C VAL A 118 11.23 17.01 12.85
N LEU A 119 12.35 16.29 12.85
CA LEU A 119 13.12 16.06 14.07
C LEU A 119 13.88 17.31 14.54
N GLY A 120 14.33 18.14 13.60
CA GLY A 120 15.11 19.35 13.90
C GLY A 120 14.26 20.56 14.28
N SER A 121 13.12 20.77 13.60
CA SER A 121 12.29 21.97 13.73
C SER A 121 11.01 21.74 14.52
N ILE A 122 10.23 20.69 14.21
CA ILE A 122 8.95 20.42 14.88
C ILE A 122 9.16 19.70 16.23
N LYS A 123 10.09 18.73 16.27
CA LYS A 123 10.52 18.03 17.48
C LYS A 123 9.41 17.28 18.24
N PRO A 124 8.59 16.45 17.58
CA PRO A 124 7.54 15.67 18.25
C PRO A 124 8.15 14.63 19.20
N LYS A 125 7.33 14.00 20.05
CA LYS A 125 7.76 12.83 20.84
C LYS A 125 7.95 11.60 19.97
N VAL A 126 7.07 11.43 18.97
CA VAL A 126 7.15 10.36 17.98
C VAL A 126 6.94 10.94 16.57
N PHE A 127 7.82 10.59 15.66
CA PHE A 127 7.64 10.78 14.22
C PHE A 127 7.59 9.43 13.55
N TRP A 128 6.58 9.18 12.72
CA TRP A 128 6.47 7.92 12.00
C TRP A 128 5.95 8.09 10.56
N GLY A 129 6.25 7.09 9.74
CA GLY A 129 5.76 7.06 8.37
C GLY A 129 5.82 5.65 7.77
N GLU A 130 5.29 5.52 6.56
CA GLU A 130 5.24 4.26 5.81
C GLU A 130 6.17 4.31 4.61
N ASN A 131 6.72 3.16 4.24
CA ASN A 131 7.47 3.00 3.00
C ASN A 131 7.40 1.56 2.46
N ALA A 132 8.01 1.33 1.29
CA ALA A 132 8.07 0.02 0.66
C ALA A 132 8.80 -1.03 1.51
N PRO A 133 8.53 -2.33 1.33
CA PRO A 133 9.13 -3.41 2.11
C PRO A 133 10.66 -3.43 2.11
N ARG A 134 11.27 -2.95 1.03
CA ARG A 134 12.74 -2.92 0.89
C ARG A 134 13.45 -2.09 1.97
N LEU A 135 12.80 -1.11 2.58
CA LEU A 135 13.38 -0.35 3.68
C LEU A 135 13.82 -1.26 4.85
N PHE A 136 13.10 -2.35 5.09
CA PHE A 136 13.42 -3.33 6.13
C PHE A 136 14.57 -4.28 5.75
N THR A 137 14.85 -4.45 4.48
CA THR A 137 15.77 -5.46 3.94
C THR A 137 17.20 -4.92 3.77
N THR A 138 18.13 -5.81 3.37
CA THR A 138 19.51 -5.43 3.02
C THR A 138 19.56 -4.43 1.87
N ALA A 139 18.63 -4.50 0.91
CA ALA A 139 18.56 -3.55 -0.20
C ALA A 139 18.22 -2.11 0.24
N GLY A 140 17.52 -1.95 1.36
CA GLY A 140 17.21 -0.64 1.95
C GLY A 140 18.18 -0.21 3.04
N LYS A 141 19.20 -1.02 3.34
CA LYS A 141 20.11 -0.77 4.48
C LYS A 141 20.73 0.63 4.45
N LYS A 142 21.20 1.09 3.32
CA LYS A 142 21.83 2.42 3.16
C LYS A 142 20.84 3.55 3.52
N VAL A 143 19.57 3.39 3.16
CA VAL A 143 18.52 4.36 3.52
C VAL A 143 18.23 4.30 5.01
N ALA A 144 18.09 3.10 5.58
CA ALA A 144 17.89 2.93 7.02
C ALA A 144 19.05 3.47 7.86
N ASP A 145 20.30 3.23 7.44
CA ASP A 145 21.49 3.76 8.12
C ASP A 145 21.48 5.31 8.10
N LYS A 146 21.15 5.93 6.97
CA LYS A 146 21.04 7.39 6.86
C LYS A 146 19.94 7.96 7.75
N LEU A 147 18.77 7.32 7.79
CA LEU A 147 17.70 7.71 8.70
C LEU A 147 18.10 7.58 10.18
N GLN A 148 18.84 6.52 10.51
CA GLN A 148 19.38 6.33 11.86
C GLN A 148 20.38 7.44 12.25
N GLU A 149 21.26 7.85 11.33
CA GLU A 149 22.19 8.97 11.55
C GLU A 149 21.44 10.28 11.83
N ILE A 150 20.38 10.55 11.03
CA ILE A 150 19.53 11.74 11.23
C ILE A 150 18.83 11.66 12.59
N GLY A 151 18.27 10.51 12.96
CA GLY A 151 17.66 10.31 14.27
C GLY A 151 18.65 10.63 15.40
N LYS A 152 19.83 10.05 15.38
CA LYS A 152 20.89 10.29 16.39
C LYS A 152 21.27 11.76 16.50
N LYS A 153 21.41 12.46 15.37
CA LYS A 153 21.72 13.90 15.33
C LYS A 153 20.75 14.74 16.15
N TYR A 154 19.48 14.35 16.19
CA TYR A 154 18.41 15.08 16.87
C TYR A 154 17.95 14.44 18.20
N GLY A 155 18.60 13.37 18.66
CA GLY A 155 18.28 12.70 19.93
C GLY A 155 17.07 11.76 19.84
N TYR A 156 16.92 11.07 18.69
CA TYR A 156 15.91 10.05 18.45
C TYR A 156 16.56 8.71 18.11
N VAL A 157 15.88 7.64 18.47
CA VAL A 157 16.18 6.27 18.02
C VAL A 157 15.20 5.84 16.93
N LEU A 158 15.67 4.96 16.03
CA LEU A 158 14.90 4.47 14.89
C LEU A 158 14.40 3.06 15.14
N ASN A 159 13.11 2.85 14.92
CA ASN A 159 12.48 1.54 14.91
C ASN A 159 11.87 1.28 13.53
N LEU A 160 12.20 0.15 12.91
CA LEU A 160 11.59 -0.33 11.69
C LEU A 160 10.65 -1.49 11.99
N TYR A 161 9.39 -1.35 11.61
CA TYR A 161 8.36 -2.36 11.80
C TYR A 161 7.85 -2.84 10.45
N TYR A 162 8.13 -4.10 10.13
CA TYR A 162 7.66 -4.73 8.88
C TYR A 162 6.38 -5.52 9.13
N THR A 163 5.35 -5.26 8.32
CA THR A 163 4.06 -5.94 8.44
C THR A 163 3.38 -6.11 7.07
N GLU A 164 2.27 -6.83 7.07
CA GLU A 164 1.41 -7.04 5.90
C GLU A 164 -0.05 -6.73 6.24
N SER A 165 -0.77 -6.09 5.32
CA SER A 165 -2.13 -5.61 5.56
C SER A 165 -3.14 -6.69 5.95
N ARG A 166 -2.94 -7.97 5.55
CA ARG A 166 -3.78 -9.09 6.02
C ARG A 166 -3.78 -9.22 7.53
N LEU A 167 -2.64 -9.01 8.16
CA LEU A 167 -2.50 -9.10 9.62
C LEU A 167 -3.31 -8.04 10.36
N HIS A 168 -3.74 -7.03 9.63
CA HIS A 168 -4.59 -5.93 10.09
C HIS A 168 -6.05 -6.06 9.61
N GLY A 169 -6.45 -7.26 9.15
CA GLY A 169 -7.81 -7.58 8.77
C GLY A 169 -8.23 -7.17 7.36
N LEU A 170 -7.29 -6.80 6.48
CA LEU A 170 -7.62 -6.41 5.11
C LEU A 170 -7.54 -7.58 4.13
N ALA A 171 -8.46 -7.58 3.17
CA ALA A 171 -8.49 -8.54 2.05
C ALA A 171 -7.37 -8.29 1.02
N GLN A 172 -6.21 -7.78 1.45
CA GLN A 172 -5.13 -7.36 0.55
C GLN A 172 -3.77 -7.82 1.06
N LYS A 173 -3.00 -8.51 0.21
CA LYS A 173 -1.60 -8.88 0.48
C LYS A 173 -0.70 -7.66 0.16
N ARG A 174 -0.52 -6.77 1.14
CA ARG A 174 0.25 -5.52 1.00
C ARG A 174 1.33 -5.44 2.08
N PRO A 175 2.54 -5.97 1.83
CA PRO A 175 3.66 -5.81 2.76
C PRO A 175 4.17 -4.37 2.76
N ARG A 176 4.48 -3.85 3.95
CA ARG A 176 5.01 -2.49 4.15
C ARG A 176 5.97 -2.44 5.33
N THR A 177 6.86 -1.47 5.31
CA THR A 177 7.71 -1.09 6.43
C THR A 177 7.26 0.24 6.98
N PHE A 178 6.96 0.27 8.26
CA PHE A 178 6.77 1.51 9.02
C PHE A 178 8.07 1.87 9.71
N TYR A 179 8.41 3.14 9.74
CA TYR A 179 9.55 3.65 10.48
C TYR A 179 9.08 4.60 11.56
N PHE A 180 9.64 4.47 12.75
CA PHE A 180 9.29 5.26 13.92
C PHE A 180 10.54 5.87 14.51
N PHE A 181 10.53 7.17 14.68
CA PHE A 181 11.53 7.88 15.48
C PHE A 181 10.91 8.21 16.83
N THR A 182 11.48 7.68 17.90
CA THR A 182 11.06 7.97 19.26
C THR A 182 12.14 8.79 19.96
N LYS A 183 11.72 9.88 20.63
CA LYS A 183 12.63 10.79 21.28
C LYS A 183 13.27 10.14 22.53
N GLY A 184 14.59 10.12 22.60
CA GLY A 184 15.35 9.51 23.69
C GLY A 184 16.28 8.40 23.21
N GLU A 185 16.64 7.48 24.12
CA GLU A 185 17.63 6.42 23.90
C GLU A 185 17.02 5.01 23.81
N GLU A 186 15.70 4.90 23.93
CA GLU A 186 15.01 3.62 24.01
C GLU A 186 13.95 3.48 22.92
N ASN A 187 13.98 2.34 22.24
CA ASN A 187 12.97 1.95 21.25
C ASN A 187 11.81 1.18 21.89
N PRO A 188 10.56 1.48 21.52
CA PRO A 188 9.42 0.68 21.96
C PRO A 188 9.41 -0.71 21.31
N VAL A 189 9.00 -1.72 22.09
CA VAL A 189 8.71 -3.05 21.58
C VAL A 189 7.22 -3.10 21.24
N PHE A 190 6.90 -2.89 19.96
CA PHE A 190 5.53 -2.80 19.48
C PHE A 190 4.82 -4.14 19.48
N LYS A 191 3.52 -4.12 19.68
CA LYS A 191 2.64 -5.29 19.55
C LYS A 191 2.60 -5.79 18.13
N TYR A 192 2.46 -7.10 18.00
CA TYR A 192 2.12 -7.76 16.75
C TYR A 192 0.60 -7.94 16.63
N TYR A 193 0.09 -7.69 15.43
CA TYR A 193 -1.34 -7.80 15.13
C TYR A 193 -1.62 -9.06 14.31
N ARG A 194 -2.71 -9.72 14.61
CA ARG A 194 -3.24 -10.84 13.85
C ARG A 194 -4.76 -10.80 13.92
N ARG A 195 -5.33 -9.97 13.07
CA ARG A 195 -6.79 -9.85 12.95
C ARG A 195 -7.29 -10.84 11.92
N ASP A 196 -8.53 -11.30 12.08
CA ASP A 196 -9.20 -12.07 11.05
C ASP A 196 -9.33 -11.22 9.77
N THR A 197 -8.93 -11.83 8.66
CA THR A 197 -8.97 -11.17 7.34
C THR A 197 -10.38 -11.26 6.78
N GLU A 198 -10.98 -10.12 6.45
CA GLU A 198 -12.25 -10.10 5.71
C GLU A 198 -12.02 -10.61 4.28
N PRO A 199 -12.82 -11.55 3.77
CA PRO A 199 -12.70 -11.99 2.39
C PRO A 199 -13.00 -10.85 1.41
N VAL A 200 -12.27 -10.79 0.30
CA VAL A 200 -12.51 -9.75 -0.72
C VAL A 200 -13.91 -9.82 -1.31
N GLU A 201 -14.51 -11.01 -1.33
CA GLU A 201 -15.87 -11.27 -1.79
C GLU A 201 -16.92 -10.44 -1.04
N ASP A 202 -16.72 -10.24 0.24
CA ASP A 202 -17.66 -9.45 1.06
C ASP A 202 -17.68 -8.01 0.58
N ILE A 203 -16.52 -7.47 0.20
CA ILE A 203 -16.39 -6.13 -0.38
C ILE A 203 -17.00 -6.09 -1.80
N LEU A 204 -16.68 -7.07 -2.65
CA LEU A 204 -17.10 -7.09 -4.06
C LEU A 204 -18.60 -7.30 -4.24
N LYS A 205 -19.25 -7.97 -3.30
CA LYS A 205 -20.72 -8.19 -3.28
C LYS A 205 -21.49 -7.00 -2.71
N MET A 206 -20.83 -6.08 -2.00
CA MET A 206 -21.52 -4.93 -1.42
C MET A 206 -22.25 -4.13 -2.49
N GLU A 207 -23.49 -3.79 -2.16
CA GLU A 207 -24.29 -2.91 -3.04
C GLU A 207 -23.66 -1.52 -3.11
N MET A 208 -23.78 -0.93 -4.30
CA MET A 208 -23.38 0.45 -4.55
C MET A 208 -24.63 1.34 -4.47
N ARG A 209 -24.54 2.44 -3.75
CA ARG A 209 -25.58 3.45 -3.80
C ARG A 209 -25.61 4.06 -5.20
N ALA A 210 -26.81 4.28 -5.73
CA ALA A 210 -26.97 4.86 -7.08
C ALA A 210 -26.41 6.29 -7.18
N ASP A 211 -26.40 7.03 -6.06
CA ASP A 211 -25.90 8.39 -5.95
C ASP A 211 -24.42 8.48 -5.50
N ASP A 212 -23.72 7.35 -5.37
CA ASP A 212 -22.32 7.34 -4.96
C ASP A 212 -21.41 7.87 -6.08
N PRO A 213 -20.77 9.03 -5.89
CA PRO A 213 -19.87 9.60 -6.91
C PRO A 213 -18.64 8.75 -7.21
N MET A 214 -18.32 7.79 -6.33
CA MET A 214 -17.21 6.85 -6.52
C MET A 214 -17.65 5.54 -7.19
N ASN A 215 -18.91 5.36 -7.51
CA ASN A 215 -19.41 4.25 -8.31
C ASN A 215 -19.06 4.42 -9.80
N VAL A 216 -17.79 4.62 -10.07
CA VAL A 216 -17.21 4.85 -11.40
C VAL A 216 -16.27 3.70 -11.73
N LEU A 217 -16.50 3.04 -12.86
CA LEU A 217 -15.64 1.97 -13.35
C LEU A 217 -14.24 2.50 -13.68
N ILE A 218 -13.21 1.82 -13.22
CA ILE A 218 -11.82 2.14 -13.56
C ILE A 218 -11.52 1.71 -15.00
N ASN A 219 -12.15 0.64 -15.44
CA ASN A 219 -12.15 0.16 -16.82
C ASN A 219 -13.59 -0.12 -17.24
N GLU A 220 -14.06 0.58 -18.27
CA GLU A 220 -15.44 0.49 -18.77
C GLU A 220 -15.67 -0.68 -19.73
N GLU A 221 -14.59 -1.35 -20.19
CA GLU A 221 -14.71 -2.52 -21.06
C GLU A 221 -15.36 -3.68 -20.30
N LYS A 222 -16.12 -4.52 -21.01
CA LYS A 222 -16.57 -5.79 -20.44
C LYS A 222 -15.38 -6.73 -20.27
N PRO A 223 -15.22 -7.40 -19.10
CA PRO A 223 -14.08 -8.26 -18.86
C PRO A 223 -13.90 -9.38 -19.88
N MET A 224 -14.99 -9.97 -20.37
CA MET A 224 -14.95 -11.02 -21.41
C MET A 224 -14.44 -10.55 -22.77
N LEU A 225 -14.36 -9.23 -23.04
CA LEU A 225 -13.68 -8.70 -24.22
C LEU A 225 -12.15 -8.74 -24.09
N ASN A 226 -11.65 -8.99 -22.92
CA ASN A 226 -10.22 -9.21 -22.70
C ASN A 226 -9.88 -10.68 -23.05
N PRO A 227 -9.02 -10.93 -24.04
CA PRO A 227 -8.79 -12.29 -24.56
C PRO A 227 -8.16 -13.23 -23.52
N TRP A 228 -7.42 -12.70 -22.54
CA TRP A 228 -6.81 -13.54 -21.51
C TRP A 228 -7.86 -14.16 -20.58
N ILE A 229 -8.83 -13.38 -20.13
CA ILE A 229 -9.91 -13.91 -19.28
C ILE A 229 -10.85 -14.78 -20.12
N ALA A 230 -11.17 -14.36 -21.35
CA ALA A 230 -12.03 -15.15 -22.25
C ALA A 230 -11.45 -16.54 -22.50
N TYR A 231 -10.12 -16.64 -22.74
CA TYR A 231 -9.41 -17.91 -22.87
C TYR A 231 -9.50 -18.75 -21.60
N CYS A 232 -9.25 -18.17 -20.43
CA CYS A 232 -9.30 -18.91 -19.16
C CYS A 232 -10.71 -19.43 -18.86
N VAL A 233 -11.74 -18.61 -19.10
CA VAL A 233 -13.16 -19.02 -18.97
C VAL A 233 -13.46 -20.17 -19.90
N HIS A 234 -13.11 -20.07 -21.18
CA HIS A 234 -13.30 -21.13 -22.17
C HIS A 234 -12.61 -22.44 -21.77
N LYS A 235 -11.33 -22.39 -21.43
CA LYS A 235 -10.52 -23.59 -21.03
C LYS A 235 -11.01 -24.25 -19.76
N SER A 236 -11.62 -23.51 -18.85
CA SER A 236 -12.22 -24.07 -17.63
C SER A 236 -13.56 -24.78 -17.87
N GLY A 237 -14.15 -24.65 -19.07
CA GLY A 237 -15.48 -25.12 -19.38
C GLY A 237 -16.61 -24.24 -18.83
N ALA A 238 -16.27 -23.08 -18.29
CA ALA A 238 -17.26 -22.12 -17.78
C ALA A 238 -17.87 -21.30 -18.92
N SER A 239 -19.12 -20.85 -18.73
CA SER A 239 -19.85 -20.04 -19.70
C SER A 239 -19.69 -18.53 -19.42
N ASN A 240 -19.27 -18.15 -18.23
CA ASN A 240 -19.16 -16.78 -17.78
C ASN A 240 -18.12 -16.65 -16.64
N ILE A 241 -17.85 -15.40 -16.25
CA ILE A 241 -16.84 -15.09 -15.23
C ILE A 241 -17.22 -15.64 -13.85
N LEU A 242 -18.49 -15.62 -13.48
CA LEU A 242 -18.91 -16.12 -12.16
C LEU A 242 -18.75 -17.64 -12.07
N GLU A 243 -19.08 -18.37 -13.13
CA GLU A 243 -18.83 -19.81 -13.18
C GLU A 243 -17.32 -20.11 -13.11
N TYR A 244 -16.50 -19.38 -13.88
CA TYR A 244 -15.06 -19.48 -13.82
C TYR A 244 -14.52 -19.18 -12.40
N TYR A 245 -14.98 -18.10 -11.78
CA TYR A 245 -14.63 -17.77 -10.39
C TYR A 245 -14.90 -18.95 -9.44
N ASN A 246 -16.02 -19.66 -9.61
CA ASN A 246 -16.37 -20.80 -8.76
C ASN A 246 -15.39 -21.98 -8.91
N THR A 247 -14.67 -22.09 -10.03
CA THR A 247 -13.65 -23.11 -10.22
C THR A 247 -12.30 -22.76 -9.59
N LEU A 248 -12.10 -21.49 -9.19
CA LEU A 248 -10.83 -21.04 -8.64
C LEU A 248 -10.70 -21.42 -7.15
N GLU A 249 -9.50 -21.74 -6.73
CA GLU A 249 -9.14 -21.92 -5.31
C GLU A 249 -8.62 -20.61 -4.68
N LYS A 250 -8.02 -19.74 -5.48
CA LYS A 250 -7.42 -18.46 -5.05
C LYS A 250 -7.44 -17.42 -6.16
N SER A 251 -7.13 -16.19 -5.82
CA SER A 251 -6.96 -15.12 -6.80
C SER A 251 -6.05 -15.54 -7.95
N THR A 252 -6.52 -15.34 -9.17
CA THR A 252 -5.84 -15.84 -10.36
C THR A 252 -5.57 -14.71 -11.36
N ASN A 253 -4.30 -14.57 -11.76
CA ASN A 253 -3.91 -13.75 -12.91
C ASN A 253 -4.11 -14.57 -14.18
N CYS A 254 -4.97 -14.13 -15.08
CA CYS A 254 -5.37 -14.90 -16.25
C CYS A 254 -4.22 -15.20 -17.23
N ILE A 255 -3.21 -14.33 -17.35
CA ILE A 255 -2.05 -14.61 -18.19
C ILE A 255 -1.27 -15.81 -17.64
N VAL A 256 -0.98 -15.80 -16.34
CA VAL A 256 -0.27 -16.91 -15.68
C VAL A 256 -1.12 -18.19 -15.72
N GLN A 257 -2.43 -18.07 -15.56
CA GLN A 257 -3.34 -19.20 -15.65
C GLN A 257 -3.43 -19.75 -17.07
N SER A 258 -3.44 -18.88 -18.08
CA SER A 258 -3.44 -19.31 -19.49
C SER A 258 -2.21 -20.13 -19.83
N ASP A 259 -1.03 -19.66 -19.42
CA ASP A 259 0.23 -20.40 -19.59
C ASP A 259 0.18 -21.78 -18.89
N ARG A 260 -0.33 -21.83 -17.67
CA ARG A 260 -0.45 -23.08 -16.91
C ARG A 260 -1.47 -24.06 -17.48
N ILE A 261 -2.59 -23.56 -18.03
CA ILE A 261 -3.64 -24.40 -18.62
C ILE A 261 -3.21 -24.95 -19.97
N SER A 262 -2.63 -24.11 -20.83
CA SER A 262 -2.24 -24.48 -22.20
C SER A 262 -0.87 -25.12 -22.27
N GLY A 263 0.00 -24.87 -21.29
CA GLY A 263 1.40 -25.23 -21.37
C GLY A 263 2.21 -24.42 -22.38
N SER A 264 1.56 -23.55 -23.15
CA SER A 264 2.19 -22.68 -24.15
C SER A 264 1.37 -21.46 -24.46
N LEU A 265 2.00 -20.30 -24.43
CA LEU A 265 1.38 -19.03 -24.85
C LEU A 265 1.19 -18.96 -26.39
N HIS A 266 1.82 -19.85 -27.18
CA HIS A 266 1.51 -19.99 -28.60
C HIS A 266 0.08 -20.53 -28.81
N GLU A 267 -0.32 -21.55 -28.06
CA GLU A 267 -1.69 -22.07 -28.09
C GLU A 267 -2.71 -21.00 -27.72
N VAL A 268 -2.41 -20.18 -26.71
CA VAL A 268 -3.26 -19.05 -26.33
C VAL A 268 -3.37 -18.04 -27.48
N ALA A 269 -2.26 -17.73 -28.15
CA ALA A 269 -2.24 -16.81 -29.28
C ALA A 269 -3.05 -17.34 -30.47
N ASP A 270 -2.91 -18.63 -30.79
CA ASP A 270 -3.65 -19.26 -31.88
C ASP A 270 -5.16 -19.25 -31.60
N TRP A 271 -5.57 -19.58 -30.37
CA TRP A 271 -6.97 -19.47 -29.94
C TRP A 271 -7.50 -18.04 -30.04
N MET A 272 -6.69 -17.03 -29.68
CA MET A 272 -7.08 -15.62 -29.81
C MET A 272 -7.32 -15.23 -31.26
N ASP A 273 -6.47 -15.71 -32.19
CA ASP A 273 -6.60 -15.43 -33.61
C ASP A 273 -7.85 -16.14 -34.20
N GLU A 274 -8.08 -17.42 -33.84
CA GLU A 274 -9.25 -18.21 -34.25
C GLU A 274 -10.58 -17.58 -33.76
N ASN A 275 -10.56 -16.94 -32.58
CA ASN A 275 -11.74 -16.28 -32.01
C ASN A 275 -11.84 -14.78 -32.33
N ASN A 276 -11.12 -14.32 -33.35
CA ASN A 276 -11.17 -12.96 -33.88
C ASN A 276 -10.84 -11.84 -32.87
N PHE A 277 -9.97 -12.12 -31.88
CA PHE A 277 -9.42 -11.07 -31.06
C PHE A 277 -8.42 -10.21 -31.84
N LYS A 278 -8.23 -8.95 -31.42
CA LYS A 278 -7.28 -8.03 -32.05
C LYS A 278 -5.90 -8.65 -32.14
N THR A 279 -5.30 -8.70 -33.32
CA THR A 279 -3.99 -9.31 -33.64
C THR A 279 -2.88 -8.96 -32.64
N LYS A 280 -2.88 -7.72 -32.13
CA LYS A 280 -1.90 -7.30 -31.11
C LYS A 280 -1.85 -8.17 -29.84
N PHE A 281 -2.93 -8.85 -29.48
CA PHE A 281 -2.96 -9.73 -28.31
C PHE A 281 -2.27 -11.06 -28.59
N GLY A 282 -2.51 -11.66 -29.74
CA GLY A 282 -1.82 -12.87 -30.21
C GLY A 282 -0.32 -12.63 -30.37
N GLU A 283 0.09 -11.52 -31.02
CA GLU A 283 1.49 -11.11 -31.15
C GLU A 283 2.16 -10.94 -29.79
N ARG A 284 1.46 -10.31 -28.83
CA ARG A 284 1.98 -10.14 -27.46
C ARG A 284 2.16 -11.49 -26.76
N ALA A 285 1.22 -12.41 -26.91
CA ALA A 285 1.33 -13.75 -26.32
C ALA A 285 2.55 -14.52 -26.90
N ARG A 286 2.76 -14.48 -28.21
CA ARG A 286 3.94 -15.09 -28.88
C ARG A 286 5.25 -14.44 -28.44
N ALA A 287 5.27 -13.12 -28.32
CA ALA A 287 6.46 -12.39 -27.82
C ALA A 287 6.79 -12.74 -26.36
N MET A 288 5.76 -12.96 -25.52
CA MET A 288 5.95 -13.42 -24.14
C MET A 288 6.49 -14.83 -24.10
N GLN A 289 5.99 -15.75 -24.94
CA GLN A 289 6.52 -17.10 -25.05
C GLN A 289 8.00 -17.10 -25.45
N GLY A 290 8.40 -16.28 -26.42
CA GLY A 290 9.79 -16.14 -26.82
C GLY A 290 10.73 -15.69 -25.69
N LYS A 291 10.24 -14.90 -24.74
CA LYS A 291 10.99 -14.56 -23.51
C LYS A 291 11.11 -15.76 -22.58
N VAL A 292 10.04 -16.50 -22.37
CA VAL A 292 10.06 -17.74 -21.56
C VAL A 292 11.05 -18.76 -22.17
N ASP A 293 10.98 -18.99 -23.47
CA ASP A 293 11.86 -19.93 -24.19
C ASP A 293 13.34 -19.55 -24.11
N SER A 294 13.63 -18.25 -24.05
CA SER A 294 14.99 -17.72 -23.89
C SER A 294 15.47 -17.67 -22.43
N GLY A 295 14.70 -18.22 -21.48
CA GLY A 295 15.01 -18.19 -20.05
C GLY A 295 14.90 -16.81 -19.41
N LYS A 296 14.33 -15.84 -20.13
CA LYS A 296 14.05 -14.49 -19.60
C LYS A 296 12.67 -14.47 -18.94
N GLY A 297 12.60 -14.00 -17.70
CA GLY A 297 11.32 -13.71 -17.07
C GLY A 297 10.56 -12.61 -17.83
N TYR A 298 9.24 -12.62 -17.74
CA TYR A 298 8.43 -11.53 -18.25
C TYR A 298 7.54 -10.98 -17.13
N TRP A 299 7.34 -9.67 -17.16
CA TRP A 299 6.35 -9.00 -16.33
C TRP A 299 5.11 -8.72 -17.17
N ALA A 300 3.98 -9.27 -16.77
CA ALA A 300 2.72 -9.02 -17.45
C ALA A 300 1.65 -8.57 -16.45
N HIS A 301 1.10 -7.40 -16.70
CA HIS A 301 -0.16 -7.02 -16.10
C HIS A 301 -1.28 -7.75 -16.83
N GLY A 302 -1.71 -8.86 -16.25
CA GLY A 302 -2.87 -9.60 -16.73
C GLY A 302 -4.14 -9.18 -16.00
N VAL A 303 -5.27 -9.61 -16.53
CA VAL A 303 -6.54 -9.52 -15.83
C VAL A 303 -6.50 -10.47 -14.64
N THR A 304 -6.89 -10.01 -13.48
CA THR A 304 -6.94 -10.81 -12.25
C THR A 304 -8.38 -10.96 -11.77
N VAL A 305 -8.79 -12.19 -11.53
CA VAL A 305 -10.03 -12.53 -10.84
C VAL A 305 -9.69 -12.79 -9.38
N PRO A 306 -10.08 -11.91 -8.44
CA PRO A 306 -9.74 -12.04 -7.03
C PRO A 306 -10.62 -13.07 -6.33
N LYS A 307 -10.02 -13.84 -5.40
CA LYS A 307 -10.71 -14.80 -4.52
C LYS A 307 -10.04 -14.86 -3.16
N GLY A 308 -10.80 -14.67 -2.10
CA GLY A 308 -10.32 -14.59 -0.73
C GLY A 308 -9.54 -13.31 -0.46
N ILE A 309 -8.38 -13.19 -1.06
CA ILE A 309 -7.43 -12.08 -0.89
C ILE A 309 -6.96 -11.58 -2.25
N ILE A 310 -6.75 -10.29 -2.39
CA ILE A 310 -6.15 -9.70 -3.58
C ILE A 310 -4.66 -9.40 -3.39
N PRO A 311 -3.88 -9.30 -4.47
CA PRO A 311 -2.54 -8.72 -4.40
C PRO A 311 -2.57 -7.26 -3.97
N SER A 312 -1.40 -6.72 -3.62
CA SER A 312 -1.27 -5.29 -3.27
C SER A 312 -1.84 -4.41 -4.38
N LEU A 313 -2.77 -3.53 -4.04
CA LEU A 313 -3.21 -2.49 -4.97
C LEU A 313 -2.04 -1.54 -5.25
N VAL A 314 -1.54 -1.57 -6.47
CA VAL A 314 -0.37 -0.79 -6.90
C VAL A 314 -0.52 -0.34 -8.34
N GLY A 315 -0.15 0.89 -8.63
CA GLY A 315 -0.14 1.45 -9.98
C GLY A 315 -1.42 1.16 -10.76
N ALA A 316 -1.30 0.59 -11.95
CA ALA A 316 -2.42 0.27 -12.84
C ALA A 316 -3.16 -1.04 -12.50
N LEU A 317 -2.82 -1.75 -11.42
CA LEU A 317 -3.45 -3.04 -11.10
C LEU A 317 -4.98 -2.95 -10.97
N PRO A 318 -5.58 -1.93 -10.34
CA PRO A 318 -7.04 -1.82 -10.25
C PRO A 318 -7.75 -1.83 -11.61
N TYR A 319 -7.10 -1.30 -12.66
CA TYR A 319 -7.61 -1.31 -14.04
C TYR A 319 -7.83 -2.73 -14.60
N SER A 320 -7.16 -3.73 -14.03
CA SER A 320 -7.19 -5.13 -14.46
C SER A 320 -7.79 -6.09 -13.43
N LEU A 321 -8.38 -5.58 -12.34
CA LEU A 321 -9.09 -6.40 -11.35
C LEU A 321 -10.57 -6.51 -11.70
N VAL A 322 -11.06 -7.75 -11.78
CA VAL A 322 -12.46 -8.04 -12.14
C VAL A 322 -13.30 -8.28 -10.89
N ASN A 323 -14.50 -7.71 -10.86
CA ASN A 323 -15.55 -8.11 -9.93
C ASN A 323 -16.41 -9.21 -10.60
N PRO A 324 -16.24 -10.49 -10.22
CA PRO A 324 -16.92 -11.59 -10.88
C PRO A 324 -18.42 -11.63 -10.57
N PHE A 325 -18.87 -10.99 -9.50
CA PHE A 325 -20.28 -10.97 -9.07
C PHE A 325 -21.11 -9.94 -9.84
N LYS A 326 -20.45 -8.94 -10.45
CA LYS A 326 -21.08 -7.85 -11.19
C LYS A 326 -20.70 -7.84 -12.67
N ASP A 327 -19.93 -8.84 -13.15
CA ASP A 327 -19.43 -8.93 -14.53
C ASP A 327 -18.81 -7.62 -15.03
N GLN A 328 -17.95 -7.02 -14.22
CA GLN A 328 -17.30 -5.74 -14.49
C GLN A 328 -15.91 -5.65 -13.85
N TYR A 329 -15.11 -4.65 -14.22
CA TYR A 329 -13.92 -4.29 -13.49
C TYR A 329 -14.27 -3.54 -12.19
N LEU A 330 -13.28 -3.33 -11.32
CA LEU A 330 -13.52 -2.61 -10.07
C LEU A 330 -13.92 -1.16 -10.31
N THR A 331 -14.75 -0.66 -9.42
CA THR A 331 -15.03 0.77 -9.30
C THR A 331 -14.02 1.45 -8.36
N LEU A 332 -13.99 2.78 -8.36
CA LEU A 332 -13.21 3.53 -7.38
C LEU A 332 -13.68 3.23 -5.94
N ARG A 333 -15.00 3.06 -5.74
CA ARG A 333 -15.55 2.69 -4.42
C ARG A 333 -15.07 1.32 -3.95
N ASP A 334 -14.98 0.32 -4.84
CA ASP A 334 -14.41 -0.98 -4.49
C ASP A 334 -12.97 -0.84 -3.98
N CYS A 335 -12.14 -0.03 -4.66
CA CYS A 335 -10.76 0.22 -4.24
C CYS A 335 -10.67 0.96 -2.89
N LEU A 336 -11.52 1.96 -2.66
CA LEU A 336 -11.60 2.67 -1.37
C LEU A 336 -12.00 1.72 -0.24
N ARG A 337 -12.99 0.85 -0.46
CA ARG A 337 -13.42 -0.18 0.51
C ARG A 337 -12.32 -1.19 0.81
N ILE A 338 -11.57 -1.64 -0.18
CA ILE A 338 -10.40 -2.52 0.01
C ILE A 338 -9.33 -1.84 0.88
N MET A 339 -9.18 -0.52 0.79
CA MET A 339 -8.29 0.27 1.65
C MET A 339 -8.93 0.66 2.98
N LYS A 340 -10.17 0.25 3.24
CA LYS A 340 -10.97 0.59 4.44
C LYS A 340 -11.19 2.09 4.63
N MET A 341 -11.20 2.84 3.52
CA MET A 341 -11.60 4.25 3.54
C MET A 341 -13.09 4.39 3.90
N PRO A 342 -13.48 5.48 4.57
CA PRO A 342 -14.88 5.72 4.92
C PRO A 342 -15.81 5.79 3.69
N GLU A 343 -17.07 5.37 3.85
CA GLU A 343 -18.07 5.43 2.76
C GLU A 343 -18.42 6.87 2.35
N ASP A 344 -18.20 7.84 3.21
CA ASP A 344 -18.39 9.26 2.96
C ASP A 344 -17.13 9.95 2.36
N PHE A 345 -16.03 9.20 2.19
CA PHE A 345 -14.83 9.71 1.54
C PHE A 345 -14.97 9.65 0.02
N ASN A 346 -14.74 10.79 -0.64
CA ASN A 346 -14.78 10.90 -2.09
C ASN A 346 -13.53 11.57 -2.64
N LEU A 347 -13.06 11.08 -3.80
CA LEU A 347 -12.04 11.75 -4.58
C LEU A 347 -12.67 12.83 -5.46
N ILE A 348 -11.89 13.86 -5.78
CA ILE A 348 -12.37 15.00 -6.54
C ILE A 348 -11.88 14.90 -7.98
N GLY A 349 -12.82 14.90 -8.93
CA GLY A 349 -12.71 15.41 -10.30
C GLY A 349 -11.59 14.88 -11.21
N GLU A 350 -10.99 13.71 -10.98
CA GLU A 350 -9.96 13.14 -11.85
C GLU A 350 -10.47 11.97 -12.71
N ARG A 351 -9.69 11.62 -13.75
CA ARG A 351 -9.98 10.41 -14.52
C ARG A 351 -9.87 9.17 -13.63
N PRO A 352 -10.76 8.15 -13.79
CA PRO A 352 -10.81 6.98 -12.91
C PRO A 352 -9.45 6.26 -12.73
N VAL A 353 -8.66 6.17 -13.81
CA VAL A 353 -7.32 5.56 -13.75
C VAL A 353 -6.35 6.38 -12.89
N THR A 354 -6.38 7.71 -12.98
CA THR A 354 -5.56 8.60 -12.14
C THR A 354 -5.99 8.47 -10.67
N SER A 355 -7.28 8.54 -10.40
CA SER A 355 -7.86 8.38 -9.06
C SER A 355 -7.49 7.02 -8.44
N SER A 356 -7.56 5.94 -9.21
CA SER A 356 -7.15 4.61 -8.72
C SER A 356 -5.67 4.54 -8.37
N ASN A 357 -4.78 5.19 -9.14
CA ASN A 357 -3.36 5.28 -8.83
C ASN A 357 -3.10 6.02 -7.52
N VAL A 358 -3.84 7.09 -7.26
CA VAL A 358 -3.75 7.85 -6.00
C VAL A 358 -4.20 6.97 -4.82
N ILE A 359 -5.31 6.23 -4.96
CA ILE A 359 -5.76 5.26 -3.94
C ILE A 359 -4.67 4.20 -3.68
N CYS A 360 -3.98 3.73 -4.71
CA CYS A 360 -2.92 2.71 -4.58
C CYS A 360 -1.69 3.18 -3.79
N GLN A 361 -1.46 4.48 -3.71
CA GLN A 361 -0.37 5.08 -2.93
C GLN A 361 -0.72 5.23 -1.44
N ASN A 362 -1.98 5.04 -1.09
CA ASN A 362 -2.50 5.22 0.25
C ASN A 362 -2.01 4.15 1.25
N VAL A 363 -1.95 4.52 2.52
CA VAL A 363 -1.81 3.57 3.64
C VAL A 363 -3.20 3.05 4.00
N PRO A 364 -3.43 1.72 4.08
CA PRO A 364 -4.73 1.20 4.48
C PRO A 364 -5.10 1.64 5.90
N VAL A 365 -6.35 2.06 6.07
CA VAL A 365 -6.84 2.70 7.31
C VAL A 365 -6.65 1.81 8.55
N THR A 366 -6.98 0.51 8.48
CA THR A 366 -6.85 -0.37 9.66
C THR A 366 -5.39 -0.65 10.00
N THR A 367 -4.50 -0.73 9.00
CA THR A 367 -3.06 -0.87 9.25
C THR A 367 -2.52 0.37 9.97
N ALA A 368 -2.87 1.56 9.50
CA ALA A 368 -2.45 2.82 10.12
C ALA A 368 -3.02 2.97 11.55
N ALA A 369 -4.27 2.55 11.77
CA ALA A 369 -4.88 2.56 13.09
C ALA A 369 -4.10 1.69 14.09
N ASP A 370 -3.72 0.48 13.69
CA ASP A 370 -2.92 -0.43 14.52
C ASP A 370 -1.51 0.12 14.79
N MET A 371 -0.90 0.81 13.82
CA MET A 371 0.39 1.48 14.03
C MET A 371 0.25 2.65 15.02
N MET A 372 -0.81 3.43 14.93
CA MET A 372 -1.07 4.51 15.87
C MET A 372 -1.42 3.99 17.26
N GLU A 373 -2.12 2.86 17.41
CA GLU A 373 -2.34 2.19 18.70
C GLU A 373 -1.00 1.85 19.40
N ASN A 374 -0.02 1.32 18.66
CA ASN A 374 1.31 1.09 19.19
C ASN A 374 1.98 2.38 19.69
N VAL A 375 1.81 3.49 18.97
CA VAL A 375 2.34 4.80 19.39
C VAL A 375 1.64 5.32 20.64
N ILE A 376 0.32 5.17 20.73
CA ILE A 376 -0.46 5.57 21.91
C ILE A 376 -0.01 4.78 23.13
N GLU A 377 0.14 3.46 23.04
CA GLU A 377 0.60 2.62 24.14
C GLU A 377 2.00 3.01 24.60
N TYR A 378 2.91 3.30 23.66
CA TYR A 378 4.23 3.81 24.00
C TYR A 378 4.16 5.15 24.75
N LEU A 379 3.43 6.11 24.23
CA LEU A 379 3.31 7.44 24.82
C LEU A 379 2.60 7.47 26.20
N THR A 380 1.75 6.48 26.45
CA THR A 380 1.06 6.29 27.74
C THR A 380 1.81 5.39 28.72
N GLY A 381 2.99 4.89 28.33
CA GLY A 381 3.84 4.07 29.19
C GLY A 381 3.39 2.62 29.31
N ASN A 382 2.62 2.10 28.37
CA ASN A 382 2.10 0.73 28.34
C ASN A 382 2.89 -0.21 27.42
N THR A 383 4.08 0.17 27.01
CA THR A 383 4.93 -0.60 26.09
C THR A 383 6.33 -0.77 26.69
N ASP A 384 6.87 -1.98 26.63
CA ASP A 384 8.26 -2.24 26.99
C ASP A 384 9.20 -1.50 26.03
N THR A 385 10.37 -1.11 26.55
CA THR A 385 11.41 -0.42 25.75
C THR A 385 12.74 -1.16 25.80
N ILE A 386 13.54 -0.95 24.76
CA ILE A 386 14.88 -1.53 24.65
C ILE A 386 15.89 -0.49 24.16
N LYS A 387 17.07 -0.46 24.78
CA LYS A 387 18.17 0.42 24.36
C LYS A 387 18.81 -0.12 23.09
N THR A 388 18.54 0.55 21.98
CA THR A 388 19.19 0.29 20.70
C THR A 388 19.02 1.49 19.76
N ASP A 389 20.03 1.75 18.97
CA ASP A 389 19.99 2.81 17.96
C ASP A 389 19.02 2.51 16.80
N LEU A 390 18.86 1.22 16.51
CA LEU A 390 17.96 0.71 15.48
C LEU A 390 17.34 -0.61 15.96
N LEU A 391 16.04 -0.62 16.13
CA LEU A 391 15.29 -1.85 16.39
C LEU A 391 14.54 -2.27 15.11
N LYS A 392 14.70 -3.52 14.69
CA LYS A 392 13.96 -4.13 13.59
C LYS A 392 12.95 -5.13 14.14
N GLN A 393 11.67 -4.90 13.88
CA GLN A 393 10.58 -5.76 14.28
C GLN A 393 9.81 -6.24 13.04
N SER A 394 9.43 -7.51 13.00
CA SER A 394 8.70 -8.06 11.87
C SER A 394 7.49 -8.86 12.34
N ASN A 395 6.31 -8.31 12.12
CA ASN A 395 5.07 -9.03 12.31
C ASN A 395 4.88 -10.10 11.23
N ALA A 396 5.24 -9.81 9.99
CA ALA A 396 5.05 -10.72 8.87
C ALA A 396 5.77 -12.06 9.02
N SER A 397 6.95 -12.10 9.66
CA SER A 397 7.69 -13.34 9.89
C SER A 397 6.97 -14.32 10.83
N MET A 398 6.08 -13.85 11.69
CA MET A 398 5.33 -14.70 12.60
C MET A 398 4.17 -15.44 11.92
N THR A 399 3.73 -14.99 10.75
CA THR A 399 2.63 -15.61 10.01
C THR A 399 3.03 -16.93 9.38
N TYR A 400 4.32 -17.10 9.10
CA TYR A 400 4.83 -18.27 8.37
C TYR A 400 5.06 -19.50 9.25
N THR A 401 5.02 -19.35 10.57
CA THR A 401 5.29 -20.43 11.52
C THR A 401 4.05 -21.19 11.99
N THR A 402 2.84 -20.80 11.63
CA THR A 402 1.63 -21.31 12.27
C THR A 402 0.53 -21.82 11.33
N ALA A 403 0.71 -21.92 10.03
CA ALA A 403 -0.38 -22.34 9.17
C ALA A 403 0.01 -23.47 8.25
N ASP A 404 -0.76 -24.52 8.32
CA ASP A 404 -0.76 -25.62 7.35
C ASP A 404 -1.24 -25.20 5.96
N ASP A 405 -1.79 -24.01 5.80
CA ASP A 405 -2.44 -23.54 4.59
C ASP A 405 -1.52 -22.93 3.56
N ASP A 406 -0.30 -22.52 3.94
CA ASP A 406 0.57 -21.73 3.07
C ASP A 406 1.97 -22.31 2.91
N LYS A 407 2.12 -23.60 3.08
CA LYS A 407 3.44 -24.27 3.04
C LYS A 407 4.26 -24.04 1.77
N VAL A 408 3.67 -23.53 0.72
CA VAL A 408 4.34 -23.48 -0.59
C VAL A 408 4.60 -22.07 -1.10
N SER A 409 3.75 -21.10 -0.79
CA SER A 409 3.85 -19.84 -1.52
C SER A 409 4.64 -18.74 -0.82
N ASN A 410 4.89 -18.86 0.47
CA ASN A 410 5.23 -17.69 1.24
C ASN A 410 6.62 -17.68 1.88
N THR A 411 7.18 -18.84 2.24
CA THR A 411 8.60 -18.93 2.67
C THR A 411 9.54 -18.72 1.49
N MET A 412 9.14 -19.18 0.29
CA MET A 412 9.77 -18.80 -0.95
C MET A 412 9.76 -17.30 -1.19
N ALA A 413 8.75 -16.59 -0.70
CA ALA A 413 8.46 -15.25 -1.17
C ALA A 413 9.47 -14.19 -0.78
N LEU A 414 10.13 -14.25 0.33
CA LEU A 414 11.12 -13.23 0.69
C LEU A 414 12.53 -13.63 0.31
N ASP A 415 12.97 -14.81 0.68
CA ASP A 415 14.33 -15.25 0.36
C ASP A 415 14.50 -15.71 -1.09
N GLU A 416 13.50 -16.36 -1.71
CA GLU A 416 13.52 -16.67 -3.13
C GLU A 416 13.12 -15.50 -4.02
N PHE A 417 12.18 -14.67 -3.63
CA PHE A 417 11.90 -13.40 -4.32
C PHE A 417 13.16 -12.52 -4.33
N PHE A 418 13.94 -12.50 -3.27
CA PHE A 418 15.21 -11.78 -3.20
C PHE A 418 16.36 -12.55 -3.86
N SER A 419 16.36 -13.88 -3.88
CA SER A 419 17.35 -14.66 -4.62
C SER A 419 17.07 -14.68 -6.12
N LEU A 420 15.82 -14.70 -6.56
CA LEU A 420 15.43 -14.50 -7.97
C LEU A 420 15.76 -13.08 -8.45
N GLN A 421 15.68 -12.07 -7.59
CA GLN A 421 16.16 -10.72 -7.94
C GLN A 421 17.70 -10.64 -8.00
N LYS A 422 18.43 -11.42 -7.19
CA LYS A 422 19.89 -11.53 -7.32
C LYS A 422 20.30 -12.20 -8.63
N LEU A 423 19.60 -13.23 -9.07
CA LEU A 423 19.81 -13.86 -10.38
C LEU A 423 19.52 -12.90 -11.54
N ASN A 424 18.50 -12.04 -11.42
CA ASN A 424 18.14 -11.06 -12.45
C ASN A 424 18.99 -9.78 -12.42
N SER A 425 19.81 -9.55 -11.40
CA SER A 425 20.75 -8.42 -11.32
C SER A 425 22.17 -8.78 -11.75
N VAL A 426 22.44 -10.05 -12.06
CA VAL A 426 23.75 -10.57 -12.52
C VAL A 426 23.69 -11.01 -13.99
N LEU A 427 22.52 -10.95 -14.62
CA LEU A 427 22.28 -11.09 -16.06
C LEU A 427 21.76 -9.76 -16.62
#